data_9b1e3c7e215f73808f6b6092363ac4b9
#
_entry.id   9b1e3c7e215f73808f6b6092363ac4b9
#
_cell.length_a   1.000
_cell.length_b   1.000
_cell.length_c   1.000
_cell.angle_alpha   90.00
_cell.angle_beta   90.00
_cell.angle_gamma   90.00
#
_symmetry.space_group_name_H-M   'P 1'
#
loop_
_entity.id
_entity.type
_entity.pdbx_description
1 polymer ?
#
loop_
_entity_poly.entity_id
_entity_poly.type
_entity_poly.pdbx_seq_one_letter_code
_entity_poly.pdbx_strand_id
1 'polypeptide(L)'
;MKAIVMVQPGGSEVIEYVSFPTPTPDAGQVLVEVSAAGVNFMDIGARQGSVWRDVPNPKRLGVEGAGRVLSVGEGVTGVSPGQRVAWVYVPGSYSEKIVCPASSLVTIPEGIDDRTAASVMMQGLTASHFTSDFYSVQPGDIALVHAASGGLGLLLTQMIKLKGGHVIGRVSSPDKIAIAKQSGADHVIVDTEGNFAEEVIRLSGGQGVHVVYDGSGPKTFQGSLDSLRISGTFCWFGPVLGAPGPIELMSLPKSIKIGYATFMDHVRTPELLRNHSAKLFDMILAGKLDIRIGAQYPLADAAKAHLDMESRSTTGKLLLIPSQS
;
A
#
# COMPACT_ATOMS: atom_id res chain seq x y z
N MET A 1 -20.27 -5.26 18.15
CA MET A 1 -19.01 -5.62 17.53
C MET A 1 -17.85 -4.85 18.16
N LYS A 2 -16.63 -5.32 18.03
CA LYS A 2 -15.42 -4.57 18.39
C LYS A 2 -14.89 -3.78 17.20
N ALA A 3 -14.33 -2.61 17.47
CA ALA A 3 -13.72 -1.74 16.47
C ALA A 3 -12.59 -0.89 17.07
N ILE A 4 -11.70 -0.43 16.20
CA ILE A 4 -10.67 0.56 16.50
C ILE A 4 -11.18 1.94 16.11
N VAL A 5 -11.17 2.85 17.07
CA VAL A 5 -11.60 4.23 16.89
C VAL A 5 -10.56 5.21 17.41
N MET A 6 -10.68 6.46 16.99
CA MET A 6 -9.99 7.61 17.58
C MET A 6 -10.95 8.80 17.63
N VAL A 7 -10.80 9.65 18.64
CA VAL A 7 -11.63 10.85 18.81
C VAL A 7 -10.89 12.14 18.43
N GLN A 8 -9.57 12.10 18.39
CA GLN A 8 -8.72 13.24 17.99
C GLN A 8 -7.45 12.73 17.29
N PRO A 9 -6.83 13.55 16.46
CA PRO A 9 -5.54 13.22 15.88
C PRO A 9 -4.44 13.12 16.94
N GLY A 10 -3.47 12.18 16.74
CA GLY A 10 -2.36 12.02 17.68
C GLY A 10 -1.42 10.88 17.30
N GLY A 11 -0.59 10.48 18.27
CA GLY A 11 0.25 9.30 18.20
C GLY A 11 -0.56 8.01 18.37
N SER A 12 0.11 6.87 18.57
CA SER A 12 -0.56 5.58 18.74
C SER A 12 -1.44 5.50 19.98
N GLU A 13 -1.23 6.37 20.96
CA GLU A 13 -2.00 6.48 22.21
C GLU A 13 -3.46 6.89 22.00
N VAL A 14 -3.81 7.48 20.86
CA VAL A 14 -5.20 7.87 20.56
C VAL A 14 -6.04 6.76 19.96
N ILE A 15 -5.45 5.58 19.77
CA ILE A 15 -6.09 4.38 19.23
C ILE A 15 -6.82 3.66 20.37
N GLU A 16 -8.13 3.54 20.25
CA GLU A 16 -8.97 2.88 21.26
C GLU A 16 -9.66 1.63 20.67
N TYR A 17 -9.60 0.51 21.40
CA TYR A 17 -10.33 -0.71 21.10
C TYR A 17 -11.64 -0.73 21.89
N VAL A 18 -12.75 -0.50 21.22
CA VAL A 18 -14.04 -0.26 21.86
C VAL A 18 -15.14 -1.23 21.40
N SER A 19 -16.19 -1.33 22.21
CA SER A 19 -17.47 -1.88 21.77
C SER A 19 -18.20 -0.83 20.93
N PHE A 20 -18.56 -1.19 19.71
CA PHE A 20 -19.22 -0.29 18.75
C PHE A 20 -20.53 -0.95 18.27
N PRO A 21 -21.59 -0.17 18.00
CA PRO A 21 -22.80 -0.73 17.43
C PRO A 21 -22.52 -1.44 16.11
N THR A 22 -23.12 -2.62 15.90
CA THR A 22 -23.05 -3.27 14.59
C THR A 22 -23.87 -2.45 13.59
N PRO A 23 -23.26 -1.97 12.50
CA PRO A 23 -23.98 -1.16 11.54
C PRO A 23 -24.95 -2.03 10.72
N THR A 24 -26.01 -1.41 10.22
CA THR A 24 -26.97 -2.02 9.26
C THR A 24 -26.66 -1.43 7.88
N PRO A 25 -26.63 -2.24 6.81
CA PRO A 25 -26.42 -1.72 5.48
C PRO A 25 -27.68 -0.99 4.95
N ASP A 26 -27.49 0.23 4.48
CA ASP A 26 -28.50 0.99 3.73
C ASP A 26 -28.61 0.49 2.28
N ALA A 27 -29.51 1.11 1.49
CA ALA A 27 -29.63 0.82 0.06
C ALA A 27 -28.28 0.99 -0.66
N GLY A 28 -27.92 0.01 -1.50
CA GLY A 28 -26.63 -0.01 -2.21
C GLY A 28 -25.41 -0.40 -1.36
N GLN A 29 -25.60 -0.76 -0.09
CA GLN A 29 -24.52 -1.13 0.83
C GLN A 29 -24.56 -2.60 1.21
N VAL A 30 -23.45 -3.09 1.71
CA VAL A 30 -23.21 -4.49 2.10
C VAL A 30 -22.57 -4.53 3.48
N LEU A 31 -23.13 -5.33 4.40
CA LEU A 31 -22.49 -5.65 5.67
C LEU A 31 -21.53 -6.83 5.47
N VAL A 32 -20.29 -6.64 5.84
CA VAL A 32 -19.22 -7.64 5.70
C VAL A 32 -18.64 -7.96 7.09
N GLU A 33 -18.47 -9.24 7.40
CA GLU A 33 -17.63 -9.72 8.49
C GLU A 33 -16.18 -9.69 8.06
N VAL A 34 -15.34 -8.98 8.80
CA VAL A 34 -13.94 -8.76 8.44
C VAL A 34 -13.11 -9.95 8.87
N SER A 35 -12.47 -10.63 7.93
CA SER A 35 -11.52 -11.72 8.19
C SER A 35 -10.11 -11.19 8.46
N ALA A 36 -9.71 -10.15 7.75
CA ALA A 36 -8.43 -9.48 7.91
C ALA A 36 -8.51 -8.03 7.42
N ALA A 37 -7.81 -7.13 8.08
CA ALA A 37 -7.64 -5.74 7.65
C ALA A 37 -6.16 -5.42 7.42
N GLY A 38 -5.84 -4.81 6.29
CA GLY A 38 -4.47 -4.41 5.94
C GLY A 38 -4.06 -3.12 6.64
N VAL A 39 -2.86 -3.08 7.22
CA VAL A 39 -2.28 -1.88 7.82
C VAL A 39 -1.47 -1.11 6.78
N ASN A 40 -1.70 0.20 6.69
CA ASN A 40 -1.08 1.07 5.70
C ASN A 40 -0.59 2.39 6.33
N PHE A 41 0.42 3.03 5.75
CA PHE A 41 0.84 4.38 6.16
C PHE A 41 -0.30 5.41 6.04
N MET A 42 -1.28 5.17 5.16
CA MET A 42 -2.48 6.00 5.07
C MET A 42 -3.29 5.98 6.37
N ASP A 43 -3.37 4.85 7.06
CA ASP A 43 -4.07 4.73 8.34
C ASP A 43 -3.35 5.54 9.44
N ILE A 44 -2.00 5.56 9.39
CA ILE A 44 -1.17 6.42 10.24
C ILE A 44 -1.45 7.90 9.93
N GLY A 45 -1.50 8.26 8.65
CA GLY A 45 -1.85 9.62 8.23
C GLY A 45 -3.25 10.03 8.66
N ALA A 46 -4.23 9.13 8.59
CA ALA A 46 -5.59 9.37 9.10
C ALA A 46 -5.60 9.57 10.62
N ARG A 47 -4.84 8.77 11.36
CA ARG A 47 -4.65 8.91 12.80
C ARG A 47 -3.99 10.25 13.15
N GLN A 48 -2.97 10.67 12.42
CA GLN A 48 -2.27 11.94 12.62
C GLN A 48 -3.05 13.16 12.10
N GLY A 49 -4.20 12.97 11.45
CA GLY A 49 -5.01 14.04 10.88
C GLY A 49 -4.44 14.67 9.61
N SER A 50 -3.50 14.02 8.94
CA SER A 50 -2.94 14.51 7.66
C SER A 50 -3.82 14.12 6.45
N VAL A 51 -4.57 13.02 6.55
CA VAL A 51 -5.52 12.56 5.54
C VAL A 51 -6.89 12.28 6.17
N TRP A 52 -7.95 12.26 5.37
CA TRP A 52 -9.35 12.03 5.78
C TRP A 52 -9.81 12.89 6.96
N ARG A 53 -9.54 14.17 6.87
CA ARG A 53 -9.90 15.16 7.91
C ARG A 53 -11.39 15.25 8.15
N ASP A 54 -12.20 15.06 7.10
CA ASP A 54 -13.64 15.25 7.11
C ASP A 54 -14.45 14.00 7.56
N VAL A 55 -13.77 12.91 7.95
CA VAL A 55 -14.44 11.73 8.51
C VAL A 55 -14.91 12.06 9.93
N PRO A 56 -16.22 11.90 10.25
CA PRO A 56 -16.77 12.24 11.56
C PRO A 56 -16.12 11.46 12.72
N ASN A 57 -16.08 12.08 13.90
CA ASN A 57 -15.66 11.42 15.13
C ASN A 57 -16.85 10.70 15.82
N PRO A 58 -16.62 9.56 16.51
CA PRO A 58 -15.35 8.86 16.57
C PRO A 58 -14.99 8.23 15.22
N LYS A 59 -13.78 8.51 14.75
CA LYS A 59 -13.28 8.01 13.47
C LYS A 59 -12.87 6.54 13.61
N ARG A 60 -13.45 5.65 12.82
CA ARG A 60 -12.99 4.27 12.70
C ARG A 60 -11.82 4.20 11.74
N LEU A 61 -10.72 3.57 12.16
CA LEU A 61 -9.51 3.43 11.38
C LEU A 61 -9.57 2.25 10.39
N GLY A 62 -8.56 2.19 9.51
CA GLY A 62 -8.41 1.16 8.49
C GLY A 62 -9.16 1.47 7.20
N VAL A 63 -8.57 1.09 6.06
CA VAL A 63 -9.08 1.42 4.72
C VAL A 63 -9.12 0.24 3.77
N GLU A 64 -8.58 -0.88 4.17
CA GLU A 64 -8.37 -2.07 3.34
C GLU A 64 -8.70 -3.32 4.14
N GLY A 65 -9.32 -4.29 3.49
CA GLY A 65 -9.60 -5.56 4.13
C GLY A 65 -10.21 -6.57 3.18
N ALA A 66 -10.47 -7.74 3.75
CA ALA A 66 -11.17 -8.84 3.13
C ALA A 66 -12.06 -9.55 4.16
N GLY A 67 -13.11 -10.18 3.68
CA GLY A 67 -14.05 -10.86 4.56
C GLY A 67 -15.22 -11.49 3.84
N ARG A 68 -16.27 -11.80 4.60
CA ARG A 68 -17.46 -12.50 4.11
C ARG A 68 -18.70 -11.62 4.23
N VAL A 69 -19.48 -11.55 3.19
CA VAL A 69 -20.77 -10.83 3.16
C VAL A 69 -21.75 -11.49 4.14
N LEU A 70 -22.30 -10.70 5.05
CA LEU A 70 -23.34 -11.12 6.01
C LEU A 70 -24.75 -10.81 5.48
N SER A 71 -24.95 -9.58 5.00
CA SER A 71 -26.22 -9.12 4.46
C SER A 71 -26.02 -8.03 3.42
N VAL A 72 -27.01 -7.81 2.58
CA VAL A 72 -27.02 -6.79 1.53
C VAL A 72 -28.22 -5.85 1.75
N GLY A 73 -28.01 -4.57 1.49
CA GLY A 73 -29.07 -3.56 1.48
C GLY A 73 -29.92 -3.62 0.20
N GLU A 74 -30.97 -2.82 0.19
CA GLU A 74 -31.86 -2.73 -0.97
C GLU A 74 -31.11 -2.32 -2.24
N GLY A 75 -31.49 -2.91 -3.38
CA GLY A 75 -30.94 -2.58 -4.71
C GLY A 75 -29.52 -3.12 -4.98
N VAL A 76 -28.90 -3.84 -4.04
CA VAL A 76 -27.59 -4.46 -4.27
C VAL A 76 -27.74 -5.66 -5.20
N THR A 77 -26.95 -5.66 -6.28
CA THR A 77 -26.84 -6.76 -7.24
C THR A 77 -25.39 -7.18 -7.40
N GLY A 78 -25.15 -8.44 -7.81
CA GLY A 78 -23.80 -8.96 -8.08
C GLY A 78 -22.98 -9.35 -6.86
N VAL A 79 -23.52 -9.17 -5.63
CA VAL A 79 -22.92 -9.61 -4.36
C VAL A 79 -24.01 -10.28 -3.52
N SER A 80 -23.68 -11.40 -2.87
CA SER A 80 -24.64 -12.20 -2.08
C SER A 80 -24.09 -12.58 -0.72
N PRO A 81 -24.94 -12.80 0.31
CA PRO A 81 -24.52 -13.33 1.59
C PRO A 81 -23.70 -14.62 1.46
N GLY A 82 -22.65 -14.74 2.25
CA GLY A 82 -21.69 -15.85 2.19
C GLY A 82 -20.54 -15.65 1.20
N GLN A 83 -20.65 -14.72 0.27
CA GLN A 83 -19.59 -14.45 -0.71
C GLN A 83 -18.36 -13.81 -0.04
N ARG A 84 -17.16 -14.21 -0.49
CA ARG A 84 -15.89 -13.63 -0.05
C ARG A 84 -15.54 -12.41 -0.89
N VAL A 85 -15.21 -11.31 -0.22
CA VAL A 85 -14.97 -10.01 -0.85
C VAL A 85 -13.75 -9.31 -0.25
N ALA A 86 -13.10 -8.48 -1.05
CA ALA A 86 -12.06 -7.56 -0.61
C ALA A 86 -12.43 -6.13 -1.01
N TRP A 87 -11.83 -5.16 -0.35
CA TRP A 87 -12.05 -3.73 -0.61
C TRP A 87 -10.82 -2.90 -0.30
N VAL A 88 -10.82 -1.68 -0.84
CA VAL A 88 -9.83 -0.64 -0.56
C VAL A 88 -10.52 0.73 -0.53
N TYR A 89 -9.97 1.67 0.23
CA TYR A 89 -10.53 3.02 0.44
C TYR A 89 -11.91 3.05 1.11
N VAL A 90 -12.27 2.02 1.89
CA VAL A 90 -13.47 2.05 2.72
C VAL A 90 -13.07 2.26 4.17
N PRO A 91 -13.34 3.44 4.77
CA PRO A 91 -12.98 3.74 6.15
C PRO A 91 -13.68 2.81 7.15
N GLY A 92 -12.95 2.41 8.21
CA GLY A 92 -13.49 1.59 9.28
C GLY A 92 -13.18 0.10 9.16
N SER A 93 -12.18 -0.26 8.35
CA SER A 93 -11.76 -1.66 8.16
C SER A 93 -11.18 -2.31 9.42
N TYR A 94 -10.73 -1.52 10.42
CA TYR A 94 -10.27 -2.04 11.69
C TYR A 94 -11.47 -2.33 12.63
N SER A 95 -12.26 -3.30 12.27
CA SER A 95 -13.46 -3.70 13.00
C SER A 95 -13.80 -5.17 12.71
N GLU A 96 -14.65 -5.77 13.55
CA GLU A 96 -15.17 -7.11 13.30
C GLU A 96 -16.17 -7.13 12.13
N LYS A 97 -16.90 -6.03 11.91
CA LYS A 97 -17.89 -5.89 10.84
C LYS A 97 -17.82 -4.49 10.26
N ILE A 98 -17.98 -4.38 8.95
CA ILE A 98 -17.97 -3.12 8.22
C ILE A 98 -19.14 -3.06 7.23
N VAL A 99 -19.68 -1.88 7.03
CA VAL A 99 -20.58 -1.59 5.91
C VAL A 99 -19.77 -0.96 4.79
N CYS A 100 -19.83 -1.57 3.60
CA CYS A 100 -19.15 -1.11 2.40
C CYS A 100 -20.18 -0.73 1.32
N PRO A 101 -19.95 0.29 0.50
CA PRO A 101 -20.67 0.43 -0.77
C PRO A 101 -20.44 -0.83 -1.61
N ALA A 102 -21.50 -1.39 -2.19
CA ALA A 102 -21.38 -2.58 -3.06
C ALA A 102 -20.42 -2.33 -4.24
N SER A 103 -20.34 -1.08 -4.70
CA SER A 103 -19.44 -0.63 -5.76
C SER A 103 -17.96 -0.70 -5.40
N SER A 104 -17.60 -0.70 -4.11
CA SER A 104 -16.24 -0.78 -3.60
C SER A 104 -15.78 -2.23 -3.34
N LEU A 105 -16.63 -3.21 -3.57
CA LEU A 105 -16.33 -4.61 -3.32
C LEU A 105 -15.80 -5.32 -4.58
N VAL A 106 -14.81 -6.17 -4.33
CA VAL A 106 -14.22 -7.06 -5.33
C VAL A 106 -14.38 -8.49 -4.83
N THR A 107 -14.88 -9.38 -5.67
CA THR A 107 -14.96 -10.81 -5.34
C THR A 107 -13.60 -11.44 -5.26
N ILE A 108 -13.32 -12.17 -4.19
CA ILE A 108 -12.08 -12.93 -4.04
C ILE A 108 -12.25 -14.27 -4.78
N PRO A 109 -11.39 -14.59 -5.77
CA PRO A 109 -11.48 -15.84 -6.49
C PRO A 109 -11.11 -17.04 -5.59
N GLU A 110 -11.54 -18.22 -6.01
CA GLU A 110 -11.08 -19.48 -5.41
C GLU A 110 -9.57 -19.61 -5.58
N GLY A 111 -8.90 -20.15 -4.54
CA GLY A 111 -7.43 -20.28 -4.52
C GLY A 111 -6.70 -19.10 -3.86
N ILE A 112 -7.39 -17.99 -3.58
CA ILE A 112 -6.84 -16.88 -2.77
C ILE A 112 -7.54 -16.85 -1.41
N ASP A 113 -6.78 -16.86 -0.32
CA ASP A 113 -7.33 -16.70 1.02
C ASP A 113 -7.58 -15.21 1.38
N ASP A 114 -8.37 -14.98 2.44
CA ASP A 114 -8.78 -13.63 2.85
C ASP A 114 -7.58 -12.78 3.32
N ARG A 115 -6.56 -13.38 3.93
CA ARG A 115 -5.37 -12.66 4.39
C ARG A 115 -4.53 -12.19 3.21
N THR A 116 -4.34 -13.05 2.22
CA THR A 116 -3.69 -12.69 0.94
C THR A 116 -4.47 -11.57 0.26
N ALA A 117 -5.79 -11.67 0.15
CA ALA A 117 -6.62 -10.64 -0.45
C ALA A 117 -6.52 -9.30 0.30
N ALA A 118 -6.61 -9.29 1.65
CA ALA A 118 -6.44 -8.10 2.49
C ALA A 118 -5.03 -7.51 2.43
N SER A 119 -4.05 -8.26 1.92
CA SER A 119 -2.65 -7.82 1.83
C SER A 119 -2.33 -7.06 0.55
N VAL A 120 -3.16 -7.14 -0.47
CA VAL A 120 -2.78 -6.71 -1.83
C VAL A 120 -3.63 -5.59 -2.41
N MET A 121 -4.81 -5.31 -1.85
CA MET A 121 -5.70 -4.32 -2.47
C MET A 121 -5.06 -2.93 -2.54
N MET A 122 -4.50 -2.42 -1.44
CA MET A 122 -3.81 -1.13 -1.43
C MET A 122 -2.46 -1.21 -2.17
N GLN A 123 -1.59 -2.10 -1.73
CA GLN A 123 -0.19 -2.12 -2.17
C GLN A 123 -0.05 -2.73 -3.57
N GLY A 124 -0.82 -3.75 -3.91
CA GLY A 124 -0.79 -4.40 -5.22
C GLY A 124 -1.34 -3.51 -6.33
N LEU A 125 -2.49 -2.84 -6.08
CA LEU A 125 -3.05 -1.87 -7.02
C LEU A 125 -2.15 -0.66 -7.19
N THR A 126 -1.49 -0.20 -6.11
CA THR A 126 -0.48 0.86 -6.17
C THR A 126 0.71 0.44 -7.05
N ALA A 127 1.28 -0.75 -6.82
CA ALA A 127 2.41 -1.24 -7.61
C ALA A 127 2.03 -1.43 -9.09
N SER A 128 0.82 -1.93 -9.37
CA SER A 128 0.27 -2.06 -10.72
C SER A 128 0.20 -0.71 -11.42
N HIS A 129 -0.40 0.30 -10.78
CA HIS A 129 -0.47 1.65 -11.31
C HIS A 129 0.92 2.25 -11.59
N PHE A 130 1.81 2.16 -10.60
CA PHE A 130 3.13 2.80 -10.67
C PHE A 130 4.01 2.21 -11.77
N THR A 131 3.90 0.91 -12.01
CA THR A 131 4.71 0.22 -13.03
C THR A 131 4.08 0.16 -14.41
N SER A 132 2.83 0.63 -14.58
CA SER A 132 2.10 0.61 -15.85
C SER A 132 1.71 2.02 -16.32
N ASP A 133 0.76 2.66 -15.61
CA ASP A 133 0.16 3.91 -16.08
C ASP A 133 1.03 5.13 -15.74
N PHE A 134 1.59 5.16 -14.53
CA PHE A 134 2.43 6.28 -14.11
C PHE A 134 3.78 6.27 -14.83
N TYR A 135 4.47 5.13 -14.76
CA TYR A 135 5.68 4.87 -15.54
C TYR A 135 5.59 3.47 -16.15
N SER A 136 5.40 3.41 -17.45
CA SER A 136 5.35 2.13 -18.18
C SER A 136 6.74 1.52 -18.25
N VAL A 137 7.07 0.67 -17.29
CA VAL A 137 8.37 -0.04 -17.23
C VAL A 137 8.58 -0.86 -18.47
N GLN A 138 9.73 -0.67 -19.13
CA GLN A 138 10.16 -1.41 -20.32
C GLN A 138 11.26 -2.43 -19.98
N PRO A 139 11.42 -3.47 -20.81
CA PRO A 139 12.56 -4.38 -20.67
C PRO A 139 13.89 -3.63 -20.69
N GLY A 140 14.78 -3.92 -19.74
CA GLY A 140 16.07 -3.26 -19.57
C GLY A 140 16.04 -1.96 -18.76
N ASP A 141 14.88 -1.41 -18.41
CA ASP A 141 14.82 -0.27 -17.50
C ASP A 141 15.41 -0.61 -16.13
N ILE A 142 16.14 0.32 -15.53
CA ILE A 142 16.66 0.22 -14.18
C ILE A 142 15.81 1.12 -13.28
N ALA A 143 15.26 0.56 -12.20
CA ALA A 143 14.46 1.28 -11.22
C ALA A 143 15.17 1.31 -9.85
N LEU A 144 15.09 2.45 -9.16
CA LEU A 144 15.38 2.53 -7.73
C LEU A 144 14.08 2.41 -6.95
N VAL A 145 14.01 1.43 -6.05
CA VAL A 145 12.85 1.19 -5.20
C VAL A 145 13.23 1.42 -3.75
N HIS A 146 12.65 2.46 -3.13
CA HIS A 146 12.82 2.71 -1.69
C HIS A 146 11.96 1.76 -0.86
N ALA A 147 12.41 1.51 0.39
CA ALA A 147 11.77 0.56 1.29
C ALA A 147 11.49 -0.81 0.61
N ALA A 148 12.48 -1.32 -0.13
CA ALA A 148 12.36 -2.49 -1.00
C ALA A 148 11.97 -3.80 -0.27
N SER A 149 12.08 -3.86 1.06
CA SER A 149 11.62 -4.98 1.90
C SER A 149 10.22 -4.77 2.51
N GLY A 150 9.61 -3.60 2.31
CA GLY A 150 8.24 -3.32 2.73
C GLY A 150 7.22 -3.88 1.74
N GLY A 151 5.95 -3.95 2.13
CA GLY A 151 4.93 -4.60 1.30
C GLY A 151 4.82 -4.02 -0.11
N LEU A 152 4.75 -2.69 -0.27
CA LEU A 152 4.74 -2.06 -1.60
C LEU A 152 6.07 -2.28 -2.34
N GLY A 153 7.22 -2.14 -1.66
CA GLY A 153 8.54 -2.30 -2.28
C GLY A 153 8.76 -3.71 -2.85
N LEU A 154 8.28 -4.74 -2.14
CA LEU A 154 8.34 -6.13 -2.60
C LEU A 154 7.51 -6.34 -3.87
N LEU A 155 6.30 -5.78 -3.92
CA LEU A 155 5.41 -5.90 -5.09
C LEU A 155 5.92 -5.08 -6.28
N LEU A 156 6.41 -3.86 -6.05
CA LEU A 156 7.07 -3.06 -7.08
C LEU A 156 8.24 -3.83 -7.70
N THR A 157 9.12 -4.39 -6.86
CA THR A 157 10.27 -5.18 -7.31
C THR A 157 9.82 -6.32 -8.21
N GLN A 158 8.87 -7.14 -7.77
CA GLN A 158 8.37 -8.28 -8.54
C GLN A 158 7.73 -7.84 -9.87
N MET A 159 6.88 -6.80 -9.85
CA MET A 159 6.22 -6.31 -11.07
C MET A 159 7.19 -5.71 -12.08
N ILE A 160 8.23 -5.00 -11.62
CA ILE A 160 9.31 -4.51 -12.49
C ILE A 160 10.07 -5.67 -13.13
N LYS A 161 10.40 -6.71 -12.34
CA LYS A 161 11.08 -7.92 -12.85
C LYS A 161 10.21 -8.66 -13.87
N LEU A 162 8.91 -8.79 -13.63
CA LEU A 162 7.96 -9.40 -14.60
C LEU A 162 7.90 -8.66 -15.94
N LYS A 163 8.20 -7.36 -15.95
CA LYS A 163 8.28 -6.54 -17.16
C LYS A 163 9.68 -6.52 -17.79
N GLY A 164 10.64 -7.30 -17.28
CA GLY A 164 12.02 -7.36 -17.79
C GLY A 164 12.92 -6.20 -17.33
N GLY A 165 12.50 -5.44 -16.34
CA GLY A 165 13.31 -4.40 -15.73
C GLY A 165 14.32 -4.92 -14.70
N HIS A 166 15.22 -4.04 -14.26
CA HIS A 166 16.20 -4.26 -13.21
C HIS A 166 15.88 -3.39 -12.00
N VAL A 167 16.17 -3.89 -10.80
CA VAL A 167 15.84 -3.21 -9.54
C VAL A 167 17.06 -3.03 -8.68
N ILE A 168 17.32 -1.78 -8.30
CA ILE A 168 18.17 -1.40 -7.19
C ILE A 168 17.24 -1.12 -6.00
N GLY A 169 17.25 -1.99 -5.00
CA GLY A 169 16.44 -1.83 -3.79
C GLY A 169 17.20 -1.05 -2.71
N ARG A 170 16.53 -0.11 -2.03
CA ARG A 170 17.08 0.54 -0.84
C ARG A 170 16.34 0.05 0.40
N VAL A 171 17.10 -0.37 1.42
CA VAL A 171 16.58 -0.86 2.71
C VAL A 171 17.22 -0.14 3.88
N SER A 172 16.59 -0.19 5.06
CA SER A 172 17.04 0.53 6.26
C SER A 172 18.05 -0.25 7.13
N SER A 173 18.25 -1.55 6.86
CA SER A 173 19.13 -2.38 7.69
C SER A 173 19.60 -3.63 6.94
N PRO A 174 20.75 -4.22 7.33
CA PRO A 174 21.33 -5.38 6.64
C PRO A 174 20.45 -6.64 6.65
N ASP A 175 19.69 -6.87 7.71
CA ASP A 175 18.78 -8.02 7.84
C ASP A 175 17.68 -8.05 6.78
N LYS A 176 17.39 -6.90 6.15
CA LYS A 176 16.39 -6.75 5.09
C LYS A 176 16.91 -7.05 3.68
N ILE A 177 18.24 -7.17 3.51
CA ILE A 177 18.85 -7.44 2.21
C ILE A 177 18.32 -8.72 1.59
N ALA A 178 18.29 -9.81 2.36
CA ALA A 178 17.87 -11.11 1.87
C ALA A 178 16.40 -11.07 1.38
N ILE A 179 15.53 -10.36 2.08
CA ILE A 179 14.11 -10.23 1.75
C ILE A 179 13.92 -9.46 0.44
N ALA A 180 14.63 -8.34 0.26
CA ALA A 180 14.57 -7.57 -0.98
C ALA A 180 15.14 -8.36 -2.18
N LYS A 181 16.21 -9.14 -1.97
CA LYS A 181 16.78 -10.00 -3.00
C LYS A 181 15.86 -11.16 -3.39
N GLN A 182 15.19 -11.78 -2.41
CA GLN A 182 14.22 -12.86 -2.66
C GLN A 182 13.05 -12.40 -3.54
N SER A 183 12.66 -11.12 -3.45
CA SER A 183 11.62 -10.54 -4.33
C SER A 183 12.13 -10.19 -5.72
N GLY A 184 13.43 -10.34 -6.01
CA GLY A 184 14.02 -10.12 -7.33
C GLY A 184 14.88 -8.87 -7.47
N ALA A 185 15.22 -8.15 -6.39
CA ALA A 185 16.13 -7.01 -6.48
C ALA A 185 17.53 -7.47 -6.91
N ASP A 186 18.03 -6.89 -8.01
CA ASP A 186 19.35 -7.22 -8.57
C ASP A 186 20.47 -6.72 -7.65
N HIS A 187 20.28 -5.52 -7.10
CA HIS A 187 21.16 -4.91 -6.10
C HIS A 187 20.38 -4.39 -4.92
N VAL A 188 21.01 -4.38 -3.74
CA VAL A 188 20.39 -3.83 -2.52
C VAL A 188 21.39 -2.93 -1.79
N ILE A 189 20.98 -1.69 -1.53
CA ILE A 189 21.74 -0.69 -0.79
C ILE A 189 21.15 -0.57 0.61
N VAL A 190 21.97 -0.62 1.64
CA VAL A 190 21.58 -0.30 3.02
C VAL A 190 21.92 1.16 3.28
N ASP A 191 20.89 1.97 3.51
CA ASP A 191 21.07 3.39 3.82
C ASP A 191 19.90 3.92 4.65
N THR A 192 20.24 4.72 5.67
CA THR A 192 19.29 5.42 6.54
C THR A 192 19.44 6.94 6.47
N GLU A 193 20.54 7.41 5.88
CA GLU A 193 20.91 8.83 5.91
C GLU A 193 20.55 9.60 4.63
N GLY A 194 20.20 8.89 3.56
CA GLY A 194 19.92 9.50 2.25
C GLY A 194 21.15 9.59 1.35
N ASN A 195 22.27 8.92 1.71
CA ASN A 195 23.56 8.96 1.02
C ASN A 195 23.74 7.77 0.06
N PHE A 196 22.80 7.55 -0.83
CA PHE A 196 22.77 6.38 -1.73
C PHE A 196 23.00 6.72 -3.21
N ALA A 197 22.95 8.00 -3.60
CA ALA A 197 22.93 8.39 -5.01
C ALA A 197 24.19 7.95 -5.78
N GLU A 198 25.38 8.13 -5.22
CA GLU A 198 26.65 7.72 -5.86
C GLU A 198 26.67 6.23 -6.12
N GLU A 199 26.21 5.42 -5.16
CA GLU A 199 26.16 3.97 -5.31
C GLU A 199 25.11 3.55 -6.36
N VAL A 200 23.96 4.24 -6.43
CA VAL A 200 22.95 4.00 -7.49
C VAL A 200 23.54 4.31 -8.86
N ILE A 201 24.25 5.43 -9.03
CA ILE A 201 24.92 5.78 -10.27
C ILE A 201 25.94 4.70 -10.67
N ARG A 202 26.78 4.25 -9.71
CA ARG A 202 27.76 3.18 -9.94
C ARG A 202 27.09 1.88 -10.40
N LEU A 203 26.02 1.45 -9.70
CA LEU A 203 25.29 0.21 -9.99
C LEU A 203 24.49 0.26 -11.29
N SER A 204 24.16 1.46 -11.77
CA SER A 204 23.47 1.70 -13.06
C SER A 204 24.43 1.95 -14.24
N GLY A 205 25.72 1.60 -14.11
CA GLY A 205 26.72 1.77 -15.15
C GLY A 205 27.07 3.23 -15.44
N GLY A 206 26.96 4.11 -14.46
CA GLY A 206 27.28 5.55 -14.55
C GLY A 206 26.15 6.41 -15.16
N GLN A 207 25.07 5.83 -15.61
CA GLN A 207 23.99 6.54 -16.33
C GLN A 207 22.90 7.07 -15.37
N GLY A 208 22.70 6.45 -14.22
CA GLY A 208 21.55 6.64 -13.35
C GLY A 208 20.35 5.77 -13.76
N VAL A 209 19.27 5.84 -12.95
CA VAL A 209 18.09 4.98 -13.11
C VAL A 209 17.01 5.64 -13.98
N HIS A 210 16.19 4.82 -14.63
CA HIS A 210 15.07 5.24 -15.47
C HIS A 210 13.93 5.81 -14.64
N VAL A 211 13.68 5.21 -13.49
CA VAL A 211 12.62 5.60 -12.58
C VAL A 211 13.04 5.40 -11.12
N VAL A 212 12.61 6.33 -10.26
CA VAL A 212 12.71 6.21 -8.79
C VAL A 212 11.31 6.14 -8.24
N TYR A 213 11.06 5.13 -7.39
CA TYR A 213 9.83 5.01 -6.60
C TYR A 213 10.13 5.36 -5.13
N ASP A 214 9.72 6.55 -4.71
CA ASP A 214 10.06 7.09 -3.39
C ASP A 214 8.82 7.56 -2.60
N GLY A 215 8.56 6.90 -1.48
CA GLY A 215 7.59 7.29 -0.46
C GLY A 215 8.24 7.57 0.90
N SER A 216 9.58 7.74 0.95
CA SER A 216 10.35 7.85 2.20
C SER A 216 10.42 9.27 2.77
N GLY A 217 9.94 10.28 2.02
CA GLY A 217 9.83 11.66 2.47
C GLY A 217 11.07 12.52 2.20
N PRO A 218 11.24 13.64 2.94
CA PRO A 218 12.23 14.67 2.61
C PRO A 218 13.68 14.20 2.60
N LYS A 219 14.02 13.23 3.48
CA LYS A 219 15.40 12.75 3.67
C LYS A 219 15.99 12.08 2.43
N THR A 220 15.16 11.49 1.59
CA THR A 220 15.60 10.77 0.39
C THR A 220 15.43 11.58 -0.89
N PHE A 221 14.70 12.67 -0.83
CA PHE A 221 14.24 13.41 -2.00
C PHE A 221 15.40 13.84 -2.93
N GLN A 222 16.43 14.51 -2.38
CA GLN A 222 17.56 14.97 -3.19
C GLN A 222 18.34 13.80 -3.76
N GLY A 223 18.68 12.80 -2.95
CA GLY A 223 19.40 11.61 -3.42
C GLY A 223 18.62 10.84 -4.51
N SER A 224 17.29 10.86 -4.44
CA SER A 224 16.42 10.28 -5.47
C SER A 224 16.51 11.06 -6.80
N LEU A 225 16.54 12.40 -6.75
CA LEU A 225 16.76 13.23 -7.94
C LEU A 225 18.13 12.99 -8.57
N ASP A 226 19.17 12.94 -7.74
CA ASP A 226 20.56 12.76 -8.18
C ASP A 226 20.79 11.38 -8.80
N SER A 227 20.03 10.37 -8.35
CA SER A 227 20.07 9.00 -8.86
C SER A 227 19.48 8.84 -10.28
N LEU A 228 18.65 9.77 -10.73
CA LEU A 228 18.00 9.67 -12.04
C LEU A 228 18.99 9.87 -13.20
N ARG A 229 18.78 9.15 -14.28
CA ARG A 229 19.39 9.44 -15.58
C ARG A 229 18.78 10.70 -16.22
N ILE A 230 19.37 11.19 -17.32
CA ILE A 230 18.74 12.20 -18.18
C ILE A 230 17.36 11.69 -18.62
N SER A 231 16.35 12.55 -18.53
CA SER A 231 14.95 12.25 -18.82
C SER A 231 14.32 11.15 -17.95
N GLY A 232 14.92 10.85 -16.80
CA GLY A 232 14.37 9.91 -15.83
C GLY A 232 13.10 10.42 -15.16
N THR A 233 12.35 9.52 -14.55
CA THR A 233 11.07 9.80 -13.89
C THR A 233 11.17 9.60 -12.39
N PHE A 234 10.76 10.59 -11.62
CA PHE A 234 10.59 10.50 -10.18
C PHE A 234 9.10 10.27 -9.84
N CYS A 235 8.76 9.05 -9.45
CA CYS A 235 7.46 8.67 -8.92
C CYS A 235 7.46 8.93 -7.41
N TRP A 236 6.96 10.10 -7.01
CA TRP A 236 6.83 10.44 -5.60
C TRP A 236 5.43 10.11 -5.10
N PHE A 237 5.33 9.52 -3.90
CA PHE A 237 4.05 9.10 -3.31
C PHE A 237 4.10 9.14 -1.78
N GLY A 238 2.92 9.09 -1.15
CA GLY A 238 2.78 8.87 0.28
C GLY A 238 3.34 9.98 1.17
N PRO A 239 2.72 11.19 1.19
CA PRO A 239 3.20 12.35 1.94
C PRO A 239 3.14 12.19 3.46
N VAL A 240 2.73 11.02 3.98
CA VAL A 240 2.59 10.76 5.43
C VAL A 240 3.90 10.93 6.18
N LEU A 241 5.03 10.68 5.53
CA LEU A 241 6.36 10.88 6.11
C LEU A 241 6.90 12.31 5.91
N GLY A 242 6.05 13.22 5.45
CA GLY A 242 6.36 14.62 5.20
C GLY A 242 6.66 14.91 3.74
N ALA A 243 6.38 16.15 3.34
CA ALA A 243 6.68 16.66 2.01
C ALA A 243 8.08 17.30 1.97
N PRO A 244 8.77 17.29 0.82
CA PRO A 244 10.09 17.91 0.66
C PRO A 244 10.08 19.45 0.73
N GLY A 245 8.91 20.05 0.89
CA GLY A 245 8.73 21.51 0.79
C GLY A 245 8.52 21.98 -0.65
N PRO A 246 8.51 23.30 -0.89
CA PRO A 246 8.40 23.85 -2.24
C PRO A 246 9.55 23.41 -3.13
N ILE A 247 9.24 23.01 -4.37
CA ILE A 247 10.23 22.62 -5.38
C ILE A 247 10.37 23.74 -6.39
N GLU A 248 11.58 24.27 -6.53
CA GLU A 248 11.89 25.22 -7.58
C GLU A 248 12.21 24.48 -8.88
N LEU A 249 11.34 24.62 -9.89
CA LEU A 249 11.47 23.87 -11.14
C LEU A 249 12.77 24.13 -11.89
N MET A 250 13.31 25.36 -11.80
CA MET A 250 14.58 25.72 -12.45
C MET A 250 15.81 25.09 -11.79
N SER A 251 15.67 24.58 -10.57
CA SER A 251 16.75 23.86 -9.86
C SER A 251 16.79 22.36 -10.18
N LEU A 252 15.81 21.85 -10.90
CA LEU A 252 15.75 20.42 -11.23
C LEU A 252 16.86 20.03 -12.21
N PRO A 253 17.60 18.93 -11.94
CA PRO A 253 18.67 18.49 -12.82
C PRO A 253 18.16 17.68 -14.01
N LYS A 254 18.99 17.54 -15.07
CA LYS A 254 18.93 16.46 -16.06
C LYS A 254 17.61 16.32 -16.86
N SER A 255 16.82 17.36 -17.06
CA SER A 255 15.56 17.30 -17.80
C SER A 255 14.62 16.18 -17.29
N ILE A 256 14.53 15.98 -16.00
CA ILE A 256 13.75 14.91 -15.37
C ILE A 256 12.26 15.23 -15.35
N LYS A 257 11.45 14.19 -15.08
CA LYS A 257 10.03 14.30 -14.78
C LYS A 257 9.79 14.01 -13.31
N ILE A 258 9.02 14.85 -12.63
CA ILE A 258 8.55 14.60 -11.27
C ILE A 258 7.04 14.54 -11.31
N GLY A 259 6.46 13.51 -10.67
CA GLY A 259 5.02 13.40 -10.54
C GLY A 259 4.64 12.81 -9.19
N TYR A 260 3.50 13.29 -8.68
CA TYR A 260 2.83 12.71 -7.52
C TYR A 260 1.92 11.59 -8.00
N ALA A 261 2.22 10.37 -7.55
CA ALA A 261 1.49 9.19 -7.95
C ALA A 261 0.44 8.81 -6.90
N THR A 262 -0.82 8.70 -7.33
CA THR A 262 -1.92 8.16 -6.51
C THR A 262 -2.71 7.12 -7.30
N PHE A 263 -2.90 5.94 -6.73
CA PHE A 263 -3.63 4.90 -7.44
C PHE A 263 -5.16 5.07 -7.41
N MET A 264 -5.68 6.07 -6.69
CA MET A 264 -7.11 6.39 -6.72
C MET A 264 -7.62 6.61 -8.14
N ASP A 265 -6.82 7.28 -8.99
CA ASP A 265 -7.17 7.50 -10.39
C ASP A 265 -7.20 6.21 -11.21
N HIS A 266 -6.37 5.24 -10.84
CA HIS A 266 -6.31 3.91 -11.45
C HIS A 266 -7.56 3.08 -11.16
N VAL A 267 -8.22 3.30 -10.03
CA VAL A 267 -9.43 2.59 -9.57
C VAL A 267 -10.65 3.51 -9.42
N ARG A 268 -10.67 4.66 -10.10
CA ARG A 268 -11.69 5.70 -9.94
C ARG A 268 -13.14 5.28 -10.25
N THR A 269 -13.33 4.16 -10.92
CA THR A 269 -14.66 3.58 -11.17
C THR A 269 -14.72 2.14 -10.65
N PRO A 270 -15.93 1.66 -10.26
CA PRO A 270 -16.09 0.27 -9.81
C PRO A 270 -15.62 -0.76 -10.84
N GLU A 271 -15.76 -0.45 -12.12
CA GLU A 271 -15.31 -1.32 -13.22
C GLU A 271 -13.77 -1.38 -13.25
N LEU A 272 -13.08 -0.24 -13.20
CA LEU A 272 -11.63 -0.20 -13.14
C LEU A 272 -11.09 -0.92 -11.90
N LEU A 273 -11.72 -0.69 -10.73
CA LEU A 273 -11.35 -1.40 -9.50
C LEU A 273 -11.43 -2.92 -9.70
N ARG A 274 -12.55 -3.43 -10.21
CA ARG A 274 -12.71 -4.87 -10.46
C ARG A 274 -11.73 -5.41 -11.49
N ASN A 275 -11.54 -4.70 -12.61
CA ASN A 275 -10.65 -5.13 -13.69
C ASN A 275 -9.18 -5.18 -13.24
N HIS A 276 -8.70 -4.16 -12.52
CA HIS A 276 -7.31 -4.15 -12.01
C HIS A 276 -7.11 -5.17 -10.89
N SER A 277 -8.09 -5.34 -10.02
CA SER A 277 -8.05 -6.37 -8.97
C SER A 277 -8.06 -7.79 -9.54
N ALA A 278 -8.85 -8.05 -10.58
CA ALA A 278 -8.86 -9.35 -11.26
C ALA A 278 -7.48 -9.69 -11.84
N LYS A 279 -6.86 -8.74 -12.56
CA LYS A 279 -5.49 -8.92 -13.08
C LYS A 279 -4.47 -9.18 -11.96
N LEU A 280 -4.61 -8.50 -10.83
CA LEU A 280 -3.75 -8.68 -9.67
C LEU A 280 -3.92 -10.09 -9.09
N PHE A 281 -5.15 -10.54 -8.90
CA PHE A 281 -5.47 -11.88 -8.42
C PHE A 281 -5.00 -12.96 -9.40
N ASP A 282 -5.15 -12.75 -10.71
CA ASP A 282 -4.63 -13.67 -11.74
C ASP A 282 -3.11 -13.83 -11.66
N MET A 283 -2.36 -12.77 -11.41
CA MET A 283 -0.91 -12.84 -11.22
C MET A 283 -0.55 -13.64 -9.96
N ILE A 284 -1.32 -13.52 -8.89
CA ILE A 284 -1.10 -14.29 -7.64
C ILE A 284 -1.42 -15.77 -7.88
N LEU A 285 -2.57 -16.08 -8.49
CA LEU A 285 -2.97 -17.46 -8.81
C LEU A 285 -1.98 -18.15 -9.75
N ALA A 286 -1.40 -17.40 -10.67
CA ALA A 286 -0.37 -17.90 -11.57
C ALA A 286 1.03 -18.04 -10.92
N GLY A 287 1.17 -17.76 -9.60
CA GLY A 287 2.45 -17.79 -8.90
C GLY A 287 3.47 -16.74 -9.35
N LYS A 288 3.02 -15.71 -10.07
CA LYS A 288 3.87 -14.61 -10.55
C LYS A 288 4.16 -13.56 -9.49
N LEU A 289 3.31 -13.47 -8.47
CA LEU A 289 3.49 -12.59 -7.32
C LEU A 289 3.47 -13.42 -6.04
N ASP A 290 4.51 -13.27 -5.24
CA ASP A 290 4.60 -13.80 -3.89
C ASP A 290 4.21 -12.72 -2.88
N ILE A 291 3.19 -13.00 -2.07
CA ILE A 291 2.62 -12.02 -1.13
C ILE A 291 3.16 -12.29 0.26
N ARG A 292 4.10 -11.45 0.68
CA ARG A 292 4.70 -11.57 2.00
C ARG A 292 3.87 -10.87 3.06
N ILE A 293 3.25 -11.64 3.94
CA ILE A 293 2.66 -11.14 5.19
C ILE A 293 3.78 -11.14 6.24
N GLY A 294 4.20 -9.97 6.68
CA GLY A 294 5.33 -9.80 7.59
C GLY A 294 4.96 -10.01 9.05
N ALA A 295 3.75 -9.57 9.45
CA ALA A 295 3.22 -9.82 10.78
C ALA A 295 1.69 -9.75 10.79
N GLN A 296 1.10 -10.44 11.78
CA GLN A 296 -0.33 -10.43 12.05
C GLN A 296 -0.54 -10.09 13.52
N TYR A 297 -1.47 -9.21 13.79
CA TYR A 297 -1.80 -8.73 15.14
C TYR A 297 -3.28 -8.97 15.41
N PRO A 298 -3.67 -9.33 16.63
CA PRO A 298 -5.06 -9.21 17.06
C PRO A 298 -5.57 -7.78 16.78
N LEU A 299 -6.85 -7.63 16.48
CA LEU A 299 -7.44 -6.29 16.23
C LEU A 299 -7.18 -5.33 17.41
N ALA A 300 -7.20 -5.82 18.65
CA ALA A 300 -6.91 -5.03 19.84
C ALA A 300 -5.49 -4.43 19.86
N ASP A 301 -4.55 -5.01 19.13
CA ASP A 301 -3.15 -4.58 19.08
C ASP A 301 -2.87 -3.60 17.92
N ALA A 302 -3.88 -2.92 17.40
CA ALA A 302 -3.73 -1.96 16.29
C ALA A 302 -2.72 -0.84 16.60
N ALA A 303 -2.67 -0.35 17.86
CA ALA A 303 -1.68 0.63 18.29
C ALA A 303 -0.24 0.10 18.13
N LYS A 304 -0.01 -1.17 18.51
CA LYS A 304 1.28 -1.84 18.34
C LYS A 304 1.65 -2.01 16.87
N ALA A 305 0.70 -2.41 16.01
CA ALA A 305 0.93 -2.56 14.58
C ALA A 305 1.36 -1.22 13.92
N HIS A 306 0.75 -0.10 14.34
CA HIS A 306 1.14 1.23 13.89
C HIS A 306 2.55 1.60 14.35
N LEU A 307 2.90 1.38 15.65
CA LEU A 307 4.25 1.63 16.18
C LEU A 307 5.30 0.81 15.45
N ASP A 308 5.05 -0.49 15.24
CA ASP A 308 5.99 -1.37 14.55
C ASP A 308 6.21 -0.92 13.08
N MET A 309 5.17 -0.43 12.40
CA MET A 309 5.30 0.15 11.06
C MET A 309 6.11 1.47 11.08
N GLU A 310 5.82 2.37 12.00
CA GLU A 310 6.52 3.67 12.13
C GLU A 310 7.99 3.50 12.50
N SER A 311 8.33 2.49 13.31
CA SER A 311 9.71 2.16 13.68
C SER A 311 10.55 1.62 12.51
N ARG A 312 9.91 1.30 11.37
CA ARG A 312 10.54 0.67 10.20
C ARG A 312 11.23 -0.66 10.50
N SER A 313 10.85 -1.35 11.58
CA SER A 313 11.39 -2.67 11.92
C SER A 313 10.73 -3.81 11.15
N THR A 314 9.60 -3.56 10.51
CA THR A 314 8.79 -4.56 9.83
C THR A 314 9.18 -4.77 8.36
N THR A 315 8.76 -5.89 7.79
CA THR A 315 8.89 -6.24 6.38
C THR A 315 7.55 -6.78 5.85
N GLY A 316 7.32 -6.68 4.54
CA GLY A 316 6.05 -7.16 3.97
C GLY A 316 4.83 -6.39 4.45
N LYS A 317 3.67 -7.02 4.34
CA LYS A 317 2.37 -6.49 4.77
C LYS A 317 2.10 -6.79 6.24
N LEU A 318 1.50 -5.85 6.96
CA LEU A 318 0.96 -6.07 8.30
C LEU A 318 -0.56 -6.22 8.23
N LEU A 319 -1.10 -7.14 9.01
CA LEU A 319 -2.53 -7.40 9.09
C LEU A 319 -3.04 -7.29 10.54
N LEU A 320 -4.24 -6.75 10.68
CA LEU A 320 -5.06 -6.89 11.89
C LEU A 320 -6.08 -8.01 11.67
N ILE A 321 -6.16 -8.91 12.64
CA ILE A 321 -7.08 -10.06 12.61
C ILE A 321 -8.14 -9.86 13.69
N PRO A 322 -9.40 -9.56 13.31
CA PRO A 322 -10.50 -9.53 14.25
C PRO A 322 -10.76 -10.91 14.86
N SER A 323 -11.25 -10.93 16.09
CA SER A 323 -11.76 -12.17 16.69
C SER A 323 -13.00 -12.60 15.92
N GLN A 324 -13.01 -13.82 15.43
CA GLN A 324 -14.22 -14.40 14.84
C GLN A 324 -15.19 -14.73 15.98
N SER A 325 -16.40 -14.19 15.90
CA SER A 325 -17.50 -14.42 16.86
C SER A 325 -18.27 -15.70 16.54
#